data_e123dd1bed822528e70dd3e3cd3d5e43
#
_entry.id   e123dd1bed822528e70dd3e3cd3d5e43
#
_cell.length_a   1.000
_cell.length_b   1.000
_cell.length_c   1.000
_cell.angle_alpha   90.00
_cell.angle_beta   90.00
_cell.angle_gamma   90.00
#
_symmetry.space_group_name_H-M   'P 1'
#
loop_
_entity.id
_entity.type
_entity.pdbx_description
1 polymer ?
#
loop_
_entity_poly.entity_id
_entity_poly.type
_entity_poly.pdbx_seq_one_letter_code
_entity_poly.pdbx_strand_id
1 'polypeptide(L)'
;MTLPETPGRLSERGSAEPQRLETVETTSVENEPSAASVVSTRPVASAGGAGCGLDGSRAMRLGRPASRSRVVDPFGVSADPAMPWLEKALDPATVLGHLVPNVDCLNTPNLVRELESIRVLRYKPSRRCLIEFELCLRLPGRPPQQISILGKARAKGVSHAAYEAYRALWSCGFDEHSADQVSVPEPLGVISELRMCLQRKVPGRRASGLLAGPEGVRRAQQIAAAVLKLHRVSVRAPRRHTIGDELANLQERLAHVAQLKPESSKRLERIQGACRRLAESLPPARPCLCHRDFYPDQVLIDGQRIWIVDLDLLSTADPCLDIGNFLGHMTELSLRQYRNASALDEQERALEECYVQQVGEAVRPSIRAYALLTLVRHIALSTQFEDRRWLTEPLMNLCEESLRKLKLI
;
A
#
# COMPACT_ATOMS: atom_id res chain seq x y z
N MET A 1 -58.93 -27.62 36.52
CA MET A 1 -58.23 -28.16 37.68
C MET A 1 -56.75 -27.66 37.54
N THR A 2 -56.57 -26.58 38.26
CA THR A 2 -55.40 -26.17 39.04
C THR A 2 -54.00 -26.17 38.40
N LEU A 3 -53.50 -24.94 38.15
CA LEU A 3 -52.11 -24.53 38.30
C LEU A 3 -51.57 -24.81 39.73
N PRO A 4 -50.22 -24.81 39.95
CA PRO A 4 -49.54 -23.63 40.47
C PRO A 4 -48.12 -23.44 39.84
N GLU A 5 -47.73 -22.20 39.48
CA GLU A 5 -46.96 -21.18 40.25
C GLU A 5 -45.48 -21.51 40.54
N THR A 6 -44.65 -20.62 40.00
CA THR A 6 -43.26 -20.17 40.15
C THR A 6 -42.70 -20.20 41.59
N PRO A 7 -41.35 -20.04 41.85
CA PRO A 7 -40.52 -18.88 41.44
C PRO A 7 -39.02 -19.19 41.11
N GLY A 8 -38.40 -18.42 40.24
CA GLY A 8 -37.45 -17.35 40.43
C GLY A 8 -36.02 -17.69 40.86
N ARG A 9 -35.07 -17.39 39.97
CA ARG A 9 -33.81 -16.75 40.35
C ARG A 9 -33.24 -15.92 39.21
N LEU A 10 -33.02 -14.66 39.49
CA LEU A 10 -32.17 -13.71 38.75
C LEU A 10 -30.72 -14.17 38.84
N SER A 11 -29.99 -14.22 37.74
CA SER A 11 -28.53 -14.16 37.72
C SER A 11 -28.09 -13.20 36.65
N GLU A 12 -27.53 -12.15 37.14
CA GLU A 12 -26.53 -11.23 36.68
C GLU A 12 -26.27 -11.12 35.18
N ARG A 13 -26.59 -9.93 34.70
CA ARG A 13 -26.13 -9.40 33.39
C ARG A 13 -24.64 -9.19 33.46
N GLY A 14 -23.88 -10.03 32.74
CA GLY A 14 -22.54 -9.71 32.31
C GLY A 14 -22.58 -8.53 31.33
N SER A 15 -22.06 -7.42 31.74
CA SER A 15 -21.79 -6.26 30.90
C SER A 15 -20.75 -6.64 29.85
N ALA A 16 -21.21 -6.87 28.62
CA ALA A 16 -20.33 -6.95 27.46
C ALA A 16 -19.81 -5.55 27.17
N GLU A 17 -18.53 -5.32 27.42
CA GLU A 17 -17.81 -4.15 26.90
C GLU A 17 -17.97 -4.08 25.38
N PRO A 18 -18.26 -2.90 24.82
CA PRO A 18 -18.30 -2.75 23.37
C PRO A 18 -16.88 -2.91 22.83
N GLN A 19 -16.67 -3.95 22.04
CA GLN A 19 -15.47 -4.11 21.23
C GLN A 19 -15.31 -2.84 20.38
N ARG A 20 -14.26 -2.07 20.65
CA ARG A 20 -13.85 -0.93 19.83
C ARG A 20 -13.60 -1.45 18.42
N LEU A 21 -14.50 -1.09 17.51
CA LEU A 21 -14.33 -1.29 16.08
C LEU A 21 -13.01 -0.64 15.64
N GLU A 22 -12.13 -1.45 15.07
CA GLU A 22 -10.85 -0.99 14.53
C GLU A 22 -11.10 -0.01 13.39
N THR A 23 -10.76 1.25 13.60
CA THR A 23 -10.72 2.26 12.55
C THR A 23 -9.69 1.87 11.51
N VAL A 24 -10.13 1.37 10.38
CA VAL A 24 -9.27 1.08 9.24
C VAL A 24 -8.97 2.39 8.54
N GLU A 25 -7.88 3.03 8.93
CA GLU A 25 -7.37 4.18 8.21
C GLU A 25 -6.69 3.73 6.91
N THR A 26 -7.28 4.11 5.81
CA THR A 26 -6.63 4.11 4.50
C THR A 26 -5.48 5.10 4.54
N THR A 27 -4.28 4.59 4.37
CA THR A 27 -3.06 5.37 4.39
C THR A 27 -2.89 6.12 3.09
N SER A 28 -3.30 7.37 3.11
CA SER A 28 -2.86 8.33 2.08
C SER A 28 -1.35 8.45 2.12
N VAL A 29 -0.73 8.21 0.98
CA VAL A 29 0.69 8.43 0.78
C VAL A 29 0.91 9.92 0.71
N GLU A 30 1.57 10.51 1.72
CA GLU A 30 2.06 11.87 1.65
C GLU A 30 3.08 11.97 0.52
N ASN A 31 2.82 12.84 -0.47
CA ASN A 31 3.82 13.29 -1.40
C ASN A 31 4.73 14.29 -0.68
N GLU A 32 5.90 13.86 -0.26
CA GLU A 32 7.00 14.81 -0.12
C GLU A 32 7.55 15.15 -1.51
N PRO A 33 8.04 16.40 -1.72
CA PRO A 33 8.62 16.77 -3.00
C PRO A 33 9.82 15.88 -3.32
N SER A 34 9.78 15.28 -4.50
CA SER A 34 10.83 14.48 -5.09
C SER A 34 12.16 15.20 -4.99
N ALA A 35 13.06 14.69 -4.15
CA ALA A 35 14.48 14.99 -4.30
C ALA A 35 14.91 14.48 -5.68
N ALA A 36 15.27 15.41 -6.55
CA ALA A 36 15.72 15.14 -7.89
C ALA A 36 16.80 14.07 -7.90
N SER A 37 16.61 13.03 -8.71
CA SER A 37 17.64 12.04 -9.05
C SER A 37 18.77 12.75 -9.79
N VAL A 38 19.84 13.05 -9.08
CA VAL A 38 21.11 13.44 -9.72
C VAL A 38 21.70 12.17 -10.31
N VAL A 39 21.53 11.99 -11.60
CA VAL A 39 22.27 11.01 -12.39
C VAL A 39 23.71 11.50 -12.47
N SER A 40 24.60 10.90 -11.68
CA SER A 40 26.04 11.09 -11.80
C SER A 40 26.56 10.17 -12.91
N THR A 41 26.75 10.73 -14.08
CA THR A 41 27.57 10.12 -15.14
C THR A 41 29.05 10.25 -14.76
N ARG A 42 29.70 9.16 -14.45
CA ARG A 42 31.16 9.09 -14.37
C ARG A 42 31.74 8.81 -15.75
N PRO A 43 32.81 9.54 -16.18
CA PRO A 43 33.49 9.26 -17.43
C PRO A 43 34.40 8.02 -17.29
N VAL A 44 34.44 7.26 -18.37
CA VAL A 44 35.41 6.16 -18.60
C VAL A 44 36.77 6.78 -18.86
N ALA A 45 37.76 6.43 -18.06
CA ALA A 45 39.16 6.72 -18.34
C ALA A 45 39.87 5.45 -18.83
N SER A 46 40.54 5.62 -19.96
CA SER A 46 41.29 4.62 -20.73
C SER A 46 42.59 4.17 -20.06
N ALA A 47 43.00 2.98 -20.50
CA ALA A 47 44.19 2.24 -20.10
C ALA A 47 45.52 2.92 -20.46
N GLY A 48 46.55 2.56 -19.71
CA GLY A 48 47.93 2.79 -20.11
C GLY A 48 48.95 2.35 -19.05
N GLY A 49 49.76 1.33 -19.36
CA GLY A 49 51.16 1.26 -18.92
C GLY A 49 51.55 0.16 -17.93
N ALA A 50 52.29 -0.76 -18.45
CA ALA A 50 52.98 -1.88 -17.82
C ALA A 50 54.09 -1.45 -16.85
N GLY A 51 54.36 -2.28 -15.82
CA GLY A 51 55.54 -2.21 -14.95
C GLY A 51 55.68 -3.48 -14.11
N CYS A 52 56.65 -4.31 -14.52
CA CYS A 52 57.06 -5.55 -13.87
C CYS A 52 57.82 -5.25 -12.57
N GLY A 53 57.60 -6.01 -11.50
CA GLY A 53 58.39 -5.97 -10.27
C GLY A 53 57.95 -7.07 -9.32
N LEU A 54 58.72 -8.18 -9.33
CA LEU A 54 58.69 -9.27 -8.36
C LEU A 54 59.25 -8.76 -7.04
N ASP A 55 58.52 -8.87 -5.93
CA ASP A 55 59.15 -9.26 -4.68
C ASP A 55 58.11 -9.89 -3.71
N GLY A 56 58.54 -10.99 -3.12
CA GLY A 56 57.76 -11.80 -2.26
C GLY A 56 57.86 -11.35 -0.80
N SER A 57 56.74 -11.03 -0.20
CA SER A 57 56.58 -11.19 1.24
C SER A 57 55.10 -11.43 1.57
N ARG A 58 54.87 -12.62 2.12
CA ARG A 58 53.58 -13.13 2.61
C ARG A 58 53.17 -12.37 3.85
N ALA A 59 52.61 -11.20 3.67
CA ALA A 59 51.93 -10.47 4.74
C ALA A 59 50.46 -10.87 4.73
N MET A 60 50.03 -11.56 5.79
CA MET A 60 48.65 -11.81 6.17
C MET A 60 47.91 -10.47 6.11
N ARG A 61 47.09 -10.23 5.09
CA ARG A 61 46.24 -9.05 5.02
C ARG A 61 45.17 -9.22 6.07
N LEU A 62 45.38 -8.55 7.18
CA LEU A 62 44.32 -8.20 8.14
C LEU A 62 43.11 -7.64 7.36
N GLY A 63 41.98 -8.24 7.59
CA GLY A 63 40.72 -7.85 6.94
C GLY A 63 40.52 -6.34 7.07
N ARG A 64 40.04 -5.73 5.97
CA ARG A 64 39.50 -4.37 5.99
C ARG A 64 38.54 -4.26 7.16
N PRO A 65 38.60 -3.19 7.97
CA PRO A 65 37.62 -2.99 9.03
C PRO A 65 36.23 -3.02 8.40
N ALA A 66 35.31 -3.80 9.00
CA ALA A 66 33.92 -3.84 8.58
C ALA A 66 33.40 -2.40 8.49
N SER A 67 32.96 -2.00 7.30
CA SER A 67 32.40 -0.67 7.10
C SER A 67 31.24 -0.55 8.08
N ARG A 68 31.22 0.51 8.91
CA ARG A 68 30.09 0.74 9.82
C ARG A 68 28.84 0.97 8.98
N SER A 69 27.83 0.12 9.16
CA SER A 69 26.52 0.29 8.52
C SER A 69 26.00 1.70 8.81
N ARG A 70 25.52 2.39 7.76
CA ARG A 70 24.97 3.73 7.89
C ARG A 70 23.50 3.64 8.35
N VAL A 71 23.18 4.22 9.49
CA VAL A 71 21.77 4.35 9.97
C VAL A 71 21.27 5.75 9.67
N VAL A 72 20.10 5.84 9.00
CA VAL A 72 19.42 7.10 8.65
C VAL A 72 18.01 7.05 9.19
N ASP A 73 17.77 7.79 10.26
CA ASP A 73 16.47 7.93 10.92
C ASP A 73 16.08 9.41 11.05
N PRO A 74 15.40 9.97 10.04
CA PRO A 74 14.98 11.38 10.08
C PRO A 74 13.79 11.63 11.00
N PHE A 75 13.17 10.59 11.57
CA PHE A 75 11.97 10.68 12.38
C PHE A 75 12.19 10.42 13.88
N GLY A 76 13.37 9.92 14.28
CA GLY A 76 13.65 9.55 15.66
C GLY A 76 12.80 8.38 16.17
N VAL A 77 12.58 7.37 15.32
CA VAL A 77 11.61 6.29 15.59
C VAL A 77 11.99 5.39 16.77
N SER A 78 13.27 5.35 17.16
CA SER A 78 13.76 4.61 18.34
C SER A 78 13.14 5.10 19.66
N ALA A 79 12.66 6.33 19.69
CA ALA A 79 12.01 6.93 20.86
C ALA A 79 10.49 6.67 20.95
N ASP A 80 9.88 5.91 20.03
CA ASP A 80 8.43 5.63 20.06
C ASP A 80 8.08 4.65 21.20
N PRO A 81 7.37 5.07 22.25
CA PRO A 81 7.04 4.21 23.38
C PRO A 81 6.04 3.09 23.03
N ALA A 82 5.25 3.27 21.97
CA ALA A 82 4.30 2.26 21.50
C ALA A 82 4.97 1.21 20.59
N MET A 83 6.20 1.50 20.10
CA MET A 83 6.96 0.63 19.22
C MET A 83 8.43 0.48 19.68
N PRO A 84 8.71 0.06 20.95
CA PRO A 84 10.07 0.06 21.53
C PRO A 84 11.05 -0.88 20.79
N TRP A 85 10.54 -1.86 20.04
CA TRP A 85 11.38 -2.75 19.22
C TRP A 85 12.01 -2.05 18.01
N LEU A 86 11.61 -0.81 17.65
CA LEU A 86 12.23 -0.04 16.56
C LEU A 86 13.68 0.33 16.88
N GLU A 87 14.03 0.52 18.14
CA GLU A 87 15.44 0.68 18.55
C GLU A 87 16.29 -0.51 18.09
N LYS A 88 15.80 -1.75 18.33
CA LYS A 88 16.47 -2.98 17.87
C LYS A 88 16.49 -3.10 16.35
N ALA A 89 15.42 -2.62 15.68
CA ALA A 89 15.35 -2.62 14.21
C ALA A 89 16.32 -1.63 13.55
N LEU A 90 16.90 -0.69 14.30
CA LEU A 90 17.92 0.24 13.84
C LEU A 90 19.34 -0.13 14.30
N ASP A 91 19.50 -1.17 15.13
CA ASP A 91 20.82 -1.68 15.50
C ASP A 91 21.35 -2.68 14.44
N PRO A 92 22.45 -2.37 13.72
CA PRO A 92 22.92 -3.20 12.61
C PRO A 92 23.22 -4.66 12.97
N ALA A 93 23.80 -4.90 14.16
CA ALA A 93 24.14 -6.25 14.59
C ALA A 93 22.89 -7.08 14.91
N THR A 94 21.95 -6.48 15.65
CA THR A 94 20.66 -7.09 16.01
C THR A 94 19.84 -7.38 14.77
N VAL A 95 19.72 -6.42 13.83
CA VAL A 95 18.96 -6.58 12.59
C VAL A 95 19.53 -7.69 11.72
N LEU A 96 20.84 -7.73 11.51
CA LEU A 96 21.47 -8.77 10.70
C LEU A 96 21.25 -10.17 11.32
N GLY A 97 21.33 -10.26 12.66
CA GLY A 97 21.02 -11.48 13.40
C GLY A 97 19.58 -11.97 13.19
N HIS A 98 18.62 -11.07 13.00
CA HIS A 98 17.23 -11.40 12.68
C HIS A 98 16.99 -11.64 11.19
N LEU A 99 17.63 -10.89 10.28
CA LEU A 99 17.43 -11.05 8.85
C LEU A 99 17.90 -12.43 8.35
N VAL A 100 19.08 -12.88 8.78
CA VAL A 100 19.69 -14.12 8.28
C VAL A 100 18.80 -15.35 8.46
N PRO A 101 18.23 -15.66 9.64
CA PRO A 101 17.40 -16.84 9.83
C PRO A 101 16.00 -16.72 9.21
N ASN A 102 15.53 -15.51 8.92
CA ASN A 102 14.16 -15.26 8.44
C ASN A 102 14.06 -14.95 6.94
N VAL A 103 15.19 -14.89 6.23
CA VAL A 103 15.25 -14.60 4.79
C VAL A 103 16.08 -15.68 4.09
N ASP A 104 15.42 -16.57 3.36
CA ASP A 104 16.06 -17.77 2.78
C ASP A 104 17.31 -17.46 1.94
N CYS A 105 17.27 -16.45 1.10
CA CYS A 105 18.42 -16.08 0.27
C CYS A 105 19.63 -15.58 1.10
N LEU A 106 19.42 -15.17 2.34
CA LEU A 106 20.50 -14.81 3.26
C LEU A 106 21.05 -16.01 4.03
N ASN A 107 20.36 -17.14 4.08
CA ASN A 107 20.77 -18.32 4.84
C ASN A 107 21.61 -19.31 4.00
N THR A 108 22.36 -18.81 3.03
CA THR A 108 23.22 -19.60 2.15
C THR A 108 24.58 -19.85 2.83
N PRO A 109 25.12 -21.10 2.82
CA PRO A 109 26.46 -21.40 3.31
C PRO A 109 27.55 -20.58 2.58
N ASN A 110 28.58 -20.17 3.29
CA ASN A 110 29.70 -19.37 2.78
C ASN A 110 29.34 -18.00 2.19
N LEU A 111 28.10 -17.54 2.38
CA LEU A 111 27.67 -16.21 1.97
C LEU A 111 28.20 -15.18 2.99
N VAL A 112 29.03 -14.23 2.55
CA VAL A 112 29.39 -13.05 3.34
C VAL A 112 28.30 -12.00 3.13
N ARG A 113 27.74 -11.50 4.24
CA ARG A 113 26.63 -10.53 4.29
C ARG A 113 27.16 -9.26 4.93
N GLU A 114 27.10 -8.18 4.19
CA GLU A 114 27.49 -6.86 4.67
C GLU A 114 26.23 -5.97 4.64
N LEU A 115 25.74 -5.57 5.80
CA LEU A 115 24.65 -4.61 5.90
C LEU A 115 25.23 -3.21 5.73
N GLU A 116 24.95 -2.59 4.59
CA GLU A 116 25.52 -1.29 4.21
C GLU A 116 24.74 -0.13 4.82
N SER A 117 23.41 -0.21 4.78
CA SER A 117 22.56 0.84 5.36
C SER A 117 21.25 0.34 5.93
N ILE A 118 20.77 1.06 6.95
CA ILE A 118 19.40 1.00 7.49
C ILE A 118 18.81 2.39 7.33
N ARG A 119 17.66 2.50 6.65
CA ARG A 119 17.01 3.78 6.40
C ARG A 119 15.54 3.73 6.74
N VAL A 120 15.08 4.62 7.61
CA VAL A 120 13.65 4.81 7.86
C VAL A 120 13.06 5.62 6.72
N LEU A 121 12.19 4.98 5.91
CA LEU A 121 11.56 5.59 4.74
C LEU A 121 10.26 6.31 5.07
N ARG A 122 9.50 5.75 6.03
CA ARG A 122 8.21 6.30 6.44
C ARG A 122 7.91 5.91 7.87
N TYR A 123 7.29 6.82 8.57
CA TYR A 123 6.88 6.60 9.95
C TYR A 123 5.51 7.23 10.22
N LYS A 124 4.64 6.48 10.88
CA LYS A 124 3.42 6.97 11.52
C LYS A 124 3.53 6.66 13.01
N PRO A 125 3.65 7.67 13.87
CA PRO A 125 3.83 7.49 15.30
C PRO A 125 2.82 6.51 15.89
N SER A 126 3.31 5.62 16.75
CA SER A 126 2.52 4.61 17.47
C SER A 126 1.71 3.65 16.59
N ARG A 127 2.00 3.57 15.29
CA ARG A 127 1.22 2.75 14.35
C ARG A 127 2.09 1.85 13.48
N ARG A 128 3.00 2.44 12.70
CA ARG A 128 3.81 1.70 11.73
C ARG A 128 5.07 2.44 11.31
N CYS A 129 6.07 1.66 10.93
CA CYS A 129 7.33 2.15 10.39
C CYS A 129 7.72 1.32 9.18
N LEU A 130 8.19 1.97 8.11
CA LEU A 130 8.79 1.32 6.94
C LEU A 130 10.29 1.58 6.95
N ILE A 131 11.06 0.51 6.98
CA ILE A 131 12.53 0.54 7.06
C ILE A 131 13.10 -0.18 5.85
N GLU A 132 14.12 0.40 5.23
CA GLU A 132 14.91 -0.20 4.17
C GLU A 132 16.23 -0.70 4.72
N PHE A 133 16.59 -1.92 4.34
CA PHE A 133 17.85 -2.57 4.65
C PHE A 133 18.59 -2.83 3.34
N GLU A 134 19.77 -2.21 3.14
CA GLU A 134 20.61 -2.44 1.97
C GLU A 134 21.76 -3.38 2.36
N LEU A 135 21.89 -4.50 1.64
CA LEU A 135 22.91 -5.51 1.90
C LEU A 135 23.72 -5.78 0.64
N CYS A 136 25.03 -5.93 0.84
CA CYS A 136 25.94 -6.49 -0.16
C CYS A 136 26.21 -7.96 0.19
N LEU A 137 25.90 -8.84 -0.75
CA LEU A 137 26.10 -10.29 -0.63
C LEU A 137 27.32 -10.70 -1.46
N ARG A 138 28.27 -11.40 -0.83
CA ARG A 138 29.46 -11.89 -1.50
C ARG A 138 29.56 -13.40 -1.38
N LEU A 139 29.50 -14.09 -2.48
CA LEU A 139 29.72 -15.54 -2.56
C LEU A 139 31.07 -15.80 -3.26
N PRO A 140 31.93 -16.71 -2.77
CA PRO A 140 33.20 -17.04 -3.42
C PRO A 140 33.00 -17.40 -4.89
N GLY A 141 33.77 -16.77 -5.77
CA GLY A 141 33.72 -17.02 -7.22
C GLY A 141 32.55 -16.34 -7.96
N ARG A 142 31.73 -15.51 -7.29
CA ARG A 142 30.66 -14.71 -7.90
C ARG A 142 30.87 -13.21 -7.67
N PRO A 143 30.39 -12.34 -8.57
CA PRO A 143 30.37 -10.91 -8.32
C PRO A 143 29.49 -10.57 -7.12
N PRO A 144 29.80 -9.49 -6.38
CA PRO A 144 28.93 -9.02 -5.30
C PRO A 144 27.52 -8.69 -5.81
N GLN A 145 26.51 -9.08 -5.06
CA GLN A 145 25.10 -8.80 -5.35
C GLN A 145 24.54 -7.82 -4.32
N GLN A 146 23.91 -6.76 -4.79
CA GLN A 146 23.18 -5.82 -3.96
C GLN A 146 21.73 -6.26 -3.82
N ILE A 147 21.21 -6.26 -2.60
CA ILE A 147 19.80 -6.48 -2.35
C ILE A 147 19.25 -5.40 -1.41
N SER A 148 18.02 -4.99 -1.67
CA SER A 148 17.29 -4.08 -0.79
C SER A 148 16.04 -4.77 -0.26
N ILE A 149 15.91 -4.80 1.06
CA ILE A 149 14.78 -5.40 1.79
C ILE A 149 13.98 -4.29 2.46
N LEU A 150 12.66 -4.33 2.30
CA LEU A 150 11.74 -3.45 3.01
C LEU A 150 11.13 -4.20 4.20
N GLY A 151 11.31 -3.66 5.39
CA GLY A 151 10.68 -4.11 6.62
C GLY A 151 9.49 -3.21 6.99
N LYS A 152 8.28 -3.78 7.04
CA LYS A 152 7.07 -3.09 7.49
C LYS A 152 6.79 -3.46 8.96
N ALA A 153 7.23 -2.63 9.92
CA ALA A 153 6.95 -2.82 11.34
C ALA A 153 5.59 -2.19 11.72
N ARG A 154 4.83 -2.88 12.60
CA ARG A 154 3.50 -2.44 13.02
C ARG A 154 3.31 -2.55 14.53
N ALA A 155 2.71 -1.54 15.15
CA ALA A 155 2.40 -1.54 16.58
C ALA A 155 1.56 -2.76 17.00
N LYS A 156 0.56 -3.12 16.20
CA LYS A 156 -0.32 -4.27 16.44
C LYS A 156 0.28 -5.64 16.07
N GLY A 157 1.53 -5.67 15.56
CA GLY A 157 2.18 -6.88 15.06
C GLY A 157 1.81 -7.23 13.63
N VAL A 158 2.34 -8.37 13.14
CA VAL A 158 2.12 -8.89 11.80
C VAL A 158 0.92 -9.83 11.80
N SER A 159 0.02 -9.68 10.83
CA SER A 159 -1.03 -10.66 10.57
C SER A 159 -0.45 -11.83 9.76
N HIS A 160 -0.27 -12.99 10.39
CA HIS A 160 0.20 -14.19 9.69
C HIS A 160 -0.73 -14.58 8.54
N ALA A 161 -2.06 -14.47 8.71
CA ALA A 161 -3.01 -14.78 7.64
C ALA A 161 -2.85 -13.84 6.43
N ALA A 162 -2.54 -12.55 6.65
CA ALA A 162 -2.27 -11.62 5.56
C ALA A 162 -0.94 -11.92 4.87
N TYR A 163 0.09 -12.29 5.64
CA TYR A 163 1.37 -12.70 5.08
C TYR A 163 1.25 -13.98 4.25
N GLU A 164 0.53 -15.00 4.73
CA GLU A 164 0.30 -16.24 3.97
C GLU A 164 -0.50 -16.02 2.69
N ALA A 165 -1.52 -15.14 2.71
CA ALA A 165 -2.25 -14.77 1.50
C ALA A 165 -1.34 -14.05 0.50
N TYR A 166 -0.46 -13.18 0.96
CA TYR A 166 0.54 -12.51 0.14
C TYR A 166 1.52 -13.51 -0.48
N ARG A 167 2.04 -14.46 0.32
CA ARG A 167 2.94 -15.51 -0.13
C ARG A 167 2.29 -16.44 -1.18
N ALA A 168 1.04 -16.83 -0.93
CA ALA A 168 0.25 -17.62 -1.87
C ALA A 168 0.05 -16.86 -3.20
N LEU A 169 -0.24 -15.56 -3.14
CA LEU A 169 -0.38 -14.73 -4.34
C LEU A 169 0.91 -14.69 -5.15
N TRP A 170 2.06 -14.44 -4.50
CA TRP A 170 3.36 -14.45 -5.16
C TRP A 170 3.63 -15.79 -5.87
N SER A 171 3.34 -16.91 -5.21
CA SER A 171 3.51 -18.26 -5.77
C SER A 171 2.49 -18.63 -6.85
N CYS A 172 1.41 -17.87 -7.02
CA CYS A 172 0.38 -18.09 -8.05
C CYS A 172 0.62 -17.27 -9.33
N GLY A 173 1.87 -17.09 -9.74
CA GLY A 173 2.24 -16.41 -10.98
C GLY A 173 2.30 -14.88 -10.87
N PHE A 174 2.52 -14.35 -9.65
CA PHE A 174 2.80 -12.93 -9.42
C PHE A 174 4.26 -12.68 -9.03
N ASP A 175 5.14 -13.64 -9.25
CA ASP A 175 6.59 -13.48 -9.05
C ASP A 175 7.23 -12.56 -10.11
N GLU A 176 8.52 -12.28 -9.94
CA GLU A 176 9.28 -11.42 -10.85
C GLU A 176 9.50 -12.02 -12.25
N HIS A 177 9.23 -13.31 -12.44
CA HIS A 177 9.35 -14.03 -13.73
C HIS A 177 8.01 -14.15 -14.46
N SER A 178 6.94 -13.63 -13.90
CA SER A 178 5.60 -13.66 -14.49
C SER A 178 5.60 -13.18 -15.94
N ALA A 179 5.14 -14.05 -16.88
CA ALA A 179 5.21 -13.82 -18.32
C ALA A 179 4.33 -12.65 -18.78
N ASP A 180 3.22 -12.38 -18.07
CA ASP A 180 2.31 -11.27 -18.33
C ASP A 180 2.81 -9.92 -17.81
N GLN A 181 4.02 -9.88 -17.22
CA GLN A 181 4.65 -8.69 -16.67
C GLN A 181 3.87 -8.05 -15.50
N VAL A 182 3.01 -8.83 -14.80
CA VAL A 182 2.27 -8.37 -13.62
C VAL A 182 2.75 -9.14 -12.40
N SER A 183 3.33 -8.44 -11.43
CA SER A 183 4.01 -9.04 -10.28
C SER A 183 3.67 -8.31 -8.99
N VAL A 184 3.97 -8.96 -7.88
CA VAL A 184 4.03 -8.36 -6.54
C VAL A 184 5.45 -8.49 -5.99
N PRO A 185 5.89 -7.66 -5.02
CA PRO A 185 7.19 -7.83 -4.38
C PRO A 185 7.31 -9.24 -3.76
N GLU A 186 8.51 -9.82 -3.78
CA GLU A 186 8.75 -11.11 -3.12
C GLU A 186 8.56 -10.99 -1.61
N PRO A 187 7.67 -11.80 -0.97
CA PRO A 187 7.57 -11.87 0.48
C PRO A 187 8.74 -12.67 1.04
N LEU A 188 9.61 -12.05 1.83
CA LEU A 188 10.87 -12.63 2.26
C LEU A 188 10.81 -13.30 3.63
N GLY A 189 9.89 -12.89 4.51
CA GLY A 189 9.79 -13.45 5.85
C GLY A 189 9.06 -12.54 6.85
N VAL A 190 9.00 -13.01 8.10
CA VAL A 190 8.43 -12.28 9.23
C VAL A 190 9.40 -12.35 10.39
N ILE A 191 9.75 -11.20 10.97
CA ILE A 191 10.51 -11.11 12.22
C ILE A 191 9.52 -10.77 13.33
N SER A 192 9.11 -11.79 14.10
CA SER A 192 8.10 -11.64 15.15
C SER A 192 8.53 -10.70 16.25
N GLU A 193 9.80 -10.73 16.67
CA GLU A 193 10.40 -9.90 17.71
C GLU A 193 10.40 -8.42 17.35
N LEU A 194 10.51 -8.12 16.06
CA LEU A 194 10.45 -6.75 15.53
C LEU A 194 9.05 -6.39 15.01
N ARG A 195 8.06 -7.29 15.17
CA ARG A 195 6.69 -7.12 14.62
C ARG A 195 6.72 -6.66 13.17
N MET A 196 7.60 -7.24 12.37
CA MET A 196 7.98 -6.78 11.05
C MET A 196 7.74 -7.86 9.99
N CYS A 197 7.09 -7.46 8.90
CA CYS A 197 6.99 -8.24 7.67
C CYS A 197 8.05 -7.75 6.68
N LEU A 198 8.76 -8.69 6.05
CA LEU A 198 9.84 -8.42 5.10
C LEU A 198 9.40 -8.68 3.68
N GLN A 199 9.78 -7.79 2.78
CA GLN A 199 9.60 -7.96 1.34
C GLN A 199 10.80 -7.42 0.57
N ARG A 200 11.03 -7.94 -0.63
CA ARG A 200 12.03 -7.37 -1.55
C ARG A 200 11.59 -5.99 -2.01
N LYS A 201 12.50 -5.02 -2.01
CA LYS A 201 12.23 -3.75 -2.68
C LYS A 201 12.23 -3.97 -4.19
N VAL A 202 11.19 -3.51 -4.85
CA VAL A 202 11.05 -3.61 -6.31
C VAL A 202 11.37 -2.29 -7.00
N PRO A 203 11.86 -2.33 -8.25
CA PRO A 203 12.10 -1.12 -9.03
C PRO A 203 10.80 -0.51 -9.55
N GLY A 204 10.94 0.65 -10.19
CA GLY A 204 9.86 1.29 -10.91
C GLY A 204 9.44 2.64 -10.34
N ARG A 205 8.62 3.34 -11.10
CA ARG A 205 8.05 4.66 -10.76
C ARG A 205 6.56 4.50 -10.49
N ARG A 206 6.03 5.29 -9.54
CA ARG A 206 4.58 5.29 -9.23
C ARG A 206 3.76 5.68 -10.45
N ALA A 207 2.64 5.00 -10.66
CA ALA A 207 1.73 5.29 -11.75
C ALA A 207 1.19 6.72 -11.68
N SER A 208 0.99 7.28 -10.49
CA SER A 208 0.56 8.68 -10.30
C SER A 208 1.46 9.70 -11.01
N GLY A 209 2.75 9.44 -11.13
CA GLY A 209 3.70 10.30 -11.86
C GLY A 209 3.83 9.98 -13.36
N LEU A 210 3.11 8.99 -13.87
CA LEU A 210 3.23 8.51 -15.25
C LEU A 210 1.92 8.62 -16.04
N LEU A 211 0.77 8.66 -15.37
CA LEU A 211 -0.55 8.65 -16.02
C LEU A 211 -0.82 9.91 -16.87
N ALA A 212 -0.27 11.05 -16.52
CA ALA A 212 -0.40 12.27 -17.33
C ALA A 212 0.59 12.34 -18.51
N GLY A 213 1.52 11.39 -18.61
CA GLY A 213 2.51 11.35 -19.68
C GLY A 213 1.96 10.83 -21.00
N PRO A 214 2.78 10.87 -22.08
CA PRO A 214 2.35 10.45 -23.43
C PRO A 214 1.81 9.01 -23.51
N GLU A 215 2.26 8.12 -22.62
CA GLU A 215 1.81 6.73 -22.56
C GLU A 215 0.68 6.51 -21.54
N GLY A 216 0.09 7.57 -20.98
CA GLY A 216 -0.85 7.48 -19.86
C GLY A 216 -2.05 6.57 -20.13
N VAL A 217 -2.64 6.66 -21.30
CA VAL A 217 -3.76 5.81 -21.74
C VAL A 217 -3.35 4.33 -21.76
N ARG A 218 -2.22 4.03 -22.37
CA ARG A 218 -1.69 2.66 -22.43
C ARG A 218 -1.38 2.12 -21.03
N ARG A 219 -0.81 2.97 -20.14
CA ARG A 219 -0.54 2.60 -18.76
C ARG A 219 -1.82 2.31 -17.98
N ALA A 220 -2.87 3.11 -18.19
CA ALA A 220 -4.18 2.87 -17.60
C ALA A 220 -4.76 1.50 -18.01
N GLN A 221 -4.66 1.14 -19.28
CA GLN A 221 -5.08 -0.19 -19.79
C GLN A 221 -4.25 -1.33 -19.16
N GLN A 222 -2.93 -1.17 -19.06
CA GLN A 222 -2.05 -2.15 -18.40
C GLN A 222 -2.42 -2.34 -16.91
N ILE A 223 -2.76 -1.26 -16.21
CA ILE A 223 -3.18 -1.30 -14.82
C ILE A 223 -4.53 -2.03 -14.68
N ALA A 224 -5.47 -1.79 -15.58
CA ALA A 224 -6.74 -2.53 -15.62
C ALA A 224 -6.51 -4.04 -15.80
N ALA A 225 -5.61 -4.44 -16.70
CA ALA A 225 -5.24 -5.84 -16.90
C ALA A 225 -4.57 -6.43 -15.65
N ALA A 226 -3.72 -5.66 -14.98
CA ALA A 226 -3.03 -6.11 -13.77
C ALA A 226 -3.98 -6.38 -12.61
N VAL A 227 -4.94 -5.50 -12.34
CA VAL A 227 -5.93 -5.73 -11.28
C VAL A 227 -6.92 -6.83 -11.66
N LEU A 228 -7.24 -6.98 -12.93
CA LEU A 228 -8.07 -8.09 -13.41
C LEU A 228 -7.40 -9.45 -13.17
N LYS A 229 -6.08 -9.56 -13.36
CA LYS A 229 -5.32 -10.76 -12.99
C LYS A 229 -5.47 -11.06 -11.49
N LEU A 230 -5.36 -10.04 -10.62
CA LEU A 230 -5.58 -10.18 -9.18
C LEU A 230 -6.99 -10.70 -8.86
N HIS A 231 -8.02 -10.19 -9.55
CA HIS A 231 -9.41 -10.58 -9.33
C HIS A 231 -9.72 -12.02 -9.80
N ARG A 232 -8.89 -12.57 -10.70
CA ARG A 232 -9.08 -13.93 -11.26
C ARG A 232 -8.32 -15.02 -10.51
N VAL A 233 -7.40 -14.65 -9.60
CA VAL A 233 -6.62 -15.64 -8.87
C VAL A 233 -7.43 -16.31 -7.75
N SER A 234 -7.21 -17.62 -7.57
CA SER A 234 -7.87 -18.39 -6.50
C SER A 234 -7.01 -18.45 -5.23
N VAL A 235 -6.81 -17.28 -4.61
CA VAL A 235 -6.12 -17.18 -3.32
C VAL A 235 -7.12 -16.78 -2.23
N ARG A 236 -7.09 -17.47 -1.10
CA ARG A 236 -7.97 -17.15 0.03
C ARG A 236 -7.54 -15.85 0.69
N ALA A 237 -8.43 -14.87 0.69
CA ALA A 237 -8.20 -13.62 1.41
C ALA A 237 -8.30 -13.81 2.93
N PRO A 238 -7.51 -13.07 3.72
CA PRO A 238 -7.53 -13.14 5.19
C PRO A 238 -8.78 -12.50 5.80
N ARG A 239 -9.53 -11.72 5.03
CA ARG A 239 -10.67 -10.89 5.47
C ARG A 239 -11.75 -10.86 4.43
N ARG A 240 -12.94 -10.42 4.87
CA ARG A 240 -14.03 -10.01 3.98
C ARG A 240 -14.26 -8.52 4.13
N HIS A 241 -14.62 -7.87 3.04
CA HIS A 241 -14.95 -6.45 3.03
C HIS A 241 -16.16 -6.22 2.11
N THR A 242 -17.11 -5.41 2.57
CA THR A 242 -18.40 -5.20 1.92
C THR A 242 -18.62 -3.72 1.65
N ILE A 243 -19.63 -3.40 0.82
CA ILE A 243 -20.05 -2.01 0.64
C ILE A 243 -20.60 -1.41 1.94
N GLY A 244 -21.18 -2.23 2.82
CA GLY A 244 -21.61 -1.80 4.16
C GLY A 244 -20.41 -1.31 5.00
N ASP A 245 -19.26 -1.97 4.91
CA ASP A 245 -18.03 -1.53 5.59
C ASP A 245 -17.51 -0.21 5.01
N GLU A 246 -17.60 -0.01 3.67
CA GLU A 246 -17.25 1.27 3.04
C GLU A 246 -18.18 2.40 3.52
N LEU A 247 -19.48 2.16 3.60
CA LEU A 247 -20.45 3.14 4.09
C LEU A 247 -20.23 3.48 5.57
N ALA A 248 -19.91 2.49 6.41
CA ALA A 248 -19.61 2.71 7.83
C ALA A 248 -18.35 3.58 7.99
N ASN A 249 -17.27 3.26 7.25
CA ASN A 249 -16.05 4.07 7.22
C ASN A 249 -16.33 5.50 6.74
N LEU A 250 -17.18 5.66 5.72
CA LEU A 250 -17.55 6.96 5.18
C LEU A 250 -18.33 7.78 6.21
N GLN A 251 -19.27 7.17 6.89
CA GLN A 251 -20.07 7.81 7.95
C GLN A 251 -19.19 8.36 9.07
N GLU A 252 -18.25 7.56 9.59
CA GLU A 252 -17.32 7.97 10.65
C GLU A 252 -16.48 9.18 10.20
N ARG A 253 -15.94 9.12 8.99
CA ARG A 253 -15.09 10.18 8.43
C ARG A 253 -15.85 11.47 8.19
N LEU A 254 -17.04 11.41 7.62
CA LEU A 254 -17.87 12.60 7.38
C LEU A 254 -18.38 13.21 8.69
N ALA A 255 -18.71 12.41 9.71
CA ALA A 255 -19.03 12.89 11.04
C ALA A 255 -17.88 13.69 11.66
N HIS A 256 -16.63 13.22 11.49
CA HIS A 256 -15.46 13.98 11.93
C HIS A 256 -15.30 15.31 11.16
N VAL A 257 -15.51 15.32 9.84
CA VAL A 257 -15.49 16.58 9.06
C VAL A 257 -16.57 17.54 9.54
N ALA A 258 -17.78 17.06 9.85
CA ALA A 258 -18.88 17.88 10.38
C ALA A 258 -18.53 18.52 11.74
N GLN A 259 -17.72 17.85 12.57
CA GLN A 259 -17.20 18.43 13.81
C GLN A 259 -16.17 19.54 13.55
N LEU A 260 -15.30 19.35 12.53
CA LEU A 260 -14.28 20.35 12.14
C LEU A 260 -14.88 21.55 11.39
N LYS A 261 -15.98 21.33 10.65
CA LYS A 261 -16.65 22.31 9.77
C LYS A 261 -18.17 22.25 9.99
N PRO A 262 -18.70 22.78 11.13
CA PRO A 262 -20.14 22.70 11.46
C PRO A 262 -21.06 23.33 10.40
N GLU A 263 -20.57 24.36 9.70
CA GLU A 263 -21.29 25.01 8.59
C GLU A 263 -21.60 24.05 7.43
N SER A 264 -20.82 22.99 7.26
CA SER A 264 -20.98 22.00 6.20
C SER A 264 -21.84 20.79 6.60
N SER A 265 -22.27 20.66 7.88
CA SER A 265 -22.93 19.47 8.42
C SER A 265 -24.13 19.04 7.59
N LYS A 266 -25.05 19.95 7.24
CA LYS A 266 -26.25 19.64 6.43
C LYS A 266 -25.91 19.12 5.03
N ARG A 267 -24.83 19.65 4.42
CA ARG A 267 -24.35 19.18 3.11
C ARG A 267 -23.78 17.75 3.24
N LEU A 268 -22.95 17.51 4.25
CA LEU A 268 -22.34 16.21 4.50
C LEU A 268 -23.38 15.14 4.81
N GLU A 269 -24.42 15.45 5.61
CA GLU A 269 -25.55 14.55 5.87
C GLU A 269 -26.32 14.20 4.59
N ARG A 270 -26.57 15.19 3.72
CA ARG A 270 -27.23 14.96 2.42
C ARG A 270 -26.39 14.09 1.50
N ILE A 271 -25.08 14.34 1.39
CA ILE A 271 -24.14 13.51 0.63
C ILE A 271 -24.14 12.09 1.18
N GLN A 272 -24.02 11.91 2.49
CA GLN A 272 -24.04 10.59 3.14
C GLN A 272 -25.32 9.81 2.87
N GLY A 273 -26.49 10.46 3.00
CA GLY A 273 -27.78 9.85 2.69
C GLY A 273 -27.89 9.41 1.23
N ALA A 274 -27.36 10.22 0.31
CA ALA A 274 -27.30 9.89 -1.12
C ALA A 274 -26.35 8.70 -1.39
N CYS A 275 -25.20 8.63 -0.73
CA CYS A 275 -24.28 7.48 -0.83
C CYS A 275 -24.94 6.17 -0.37
N ARG A 276 -25.77 6.18 0.67
CA ARG A 276 -26.53 5.00 1.10
C ARG A 276 -27.51 4.55 0.02
N ARG A 277 -28.32 5.47 -0.52
CA ARG A 277 -29.26 5.14 -1.62
C ARG A 277 -28.55 4.61 -2.85
N LEU A 278 -27.39 5.19 -3.18
CA LEU A 278 -26.54 4.70 -4.27
C LEU A 278 -26.12 3.25 -4.02
N ALA A 279 -25.60 2.95 -2.84
CA ALA A 279 -25.15 1.61 -2.48
C ALA A 279 -26.30 0.57 -2.48
N GLU A 280 -27.50 0.96 -2.02
CA GLU A 280 -28.70 0.12 -2.03
C GLU A 280 -29.20 -0.20 -3.44
N SER A 281 -28.90 0.65 -4.42
CA SER A 281 -29.30 0.45 -5.83
C SER A 281 -28.37 -0.48 -6.61
N LEU A 282 -27.22 -0.87 -6.05
CA LEU A 282 -26.24 -1.68 -6.77
C LEU A 282 -26.65 -3.16 -6.86
N PRO A 283 -26.33 -3.82 -7.99
CA PRO A 283 -26.55 -5.24 -8.11
C PRO A 283 -25.67 -6.04 -7.15
N PRO A 284 -26.10 -7.26 -6.78
CA PRO A 284 -25.27 -8.14 -5.96
C PRO A 284 -23.91 -8.42 -6.61
N ALA A 285 -22.83 -8.21 -5.85
CA ALA A 285 -21.49 -8.49 -6.31
C ALA A 285 -21.18 -9.99 -6.34
N ARG A 286 -20.24 -10.39 -7.21
CA ARG A 286 -19.55 -11.69 -7.14
C ARG A 286 -18.17 -11.45 -6.50
N PRO A 287 -18.00 -11.66 -5.19
CA PRO A 287 -16.79 -11.31 -4.50
C PRO A 287 -15.60 -12.14 -4.98
N CYS A 288 -14.44 -11.51 -5.09
CA CYS A 288 -13.17 -12.15 -5.41
C CYS A 288 -12.05 -11.61 -4.49
N LEU A 289 -10.81 -12.02 -4.74
CA LEU A 289 -9.66 -11.41 -4.08
C LEU A 289 -9.47 -9.98 -4.61
N CYS A 290 -9.54 -9.00 -3.72
CA CYS A 290 -9.34 -7.59 -4.00
C CYS A 290 -8.17 -7.01 -3.21
N HIS A 291 -7.52 -6.03 -3.78
CA HIS A 291 -6.48 -5.23 -3.12
C HIS A 291 -7.07 -4.35 -2.01
N ARG A 292 -8.27 -3.82 -2.24
CA ARG A 292 -9.04 -2.94 -1.37
C ARG A 292 -8.51 -1.50 -1.24
N ASP A 293 -7.22 -1.28 -1.34
CA ASP A 293 -6.59 0.05 -1.35
C ASP A 293 -5.83 0.27 -2.67
N PHE A 294 -6.48 -0.07 -3.79
CA PHE A 294 -5.89 0.00 -5.13
C PHE A 294 -5.99 1.42 -5.68
N TYR A 295 -4.86 2.11 -5.80
CA TYR A 295 -4.80 3.47 -6.33
C TYR A 295 -3.42 3.75 -6.98
N PRO A 296 -3.22 4.86 -7.71
CA PRO A 296 -2.02 5.07 -8.54
C PRO A 296 -0.67 4.93 -7.83
N ASP A 297 -0.58 5.23 -6.52
CA ASP A 297 0.68 5.09 -5.79
C ASP A 297 0.97 3.66 -5.31
N GLN A 298 -0.02 2.75 -5.40
CA GLN A 298 0.15 1.32 -5.11
C GLN A 298 0.53 0.51 -6.36
N VAL A 299 0.78 1.18 -7.47
CA VAL A 299 1.23 0.58 -8.72
C VAL A 299 2.56 1.20 -9.11
N LEU A 300 3.61 0.38 -9.19
CA LEU A 300 4.91 0.79 -9.71
C LEU A 300 5.07 0.23 -11.12
N ILE A 301 5.62 1.04 -12.02
CA ILE A 301 5.86 0.68 -13.42
C ILE A 301 7.35 0.72 -13.69
N ASP A 302 7.88 -0.42 -14.12
CA ASP A 302 9.27 -0.60 -14.53
C ASP A 302 9.32 -1.17 -15.95
N GLY A 303 9.61 -0.33 -16.93
CA GLY A 303 9.51 -0.68 -18.34
C GLY A 303 8.09 -1.12 -18.70
N GLN A 304 7.90 -2.41 -18.95
CA GLN A 304 6.60 -3.04 -19.23
C GLN A 304 5.99 -3.71 -17.98
N ARG A 305 6.78 -3.91 -16.93
CA ARG A 305 6.36 -4.62 -15.74
C ARG A 305 5.54 -3.72 -14.82
N ILE A 306 4.42 -4.27 -14.36
CA ILE A 306 3.55 -3.68 -13.35
C ILE A 306 3.79 -4.40 -12.02
N TRP A 307 4.15 -3.66 -11.01
CA TRP A 307 4.23 -4.14 -9.63
C TRP A 307 3.04 -3.62 -8.82
N ILE A 308 2.23 -4.53 -8.28
CA ILE A 308 1.17 -4.18 -7.32
C ILE A 308 1.79 -4.28 -5.93
N VAL A 309 1.78 -3.17 -5.18
CA VAL A 309 2.42 -3.08 -3.85
C VAL A 309 1.40 -2.78 -2.75
N ASP A 310 1.81 -2.95 -1.49
CA ASP A 310 0.98 -2.69 -0.28
C ASP A 310 -0.27 -3.58 -0.16
N LEU A 311 -0.04 -4.90 -0.22
CA LEU A 311 -1.07 -5.95 -0.17
C LEU A 311 -1.62 -6.22 1.25
N ASP A 312 -1.41 -5.31 2.17
CA ASP A 312 -1.77 -5.47 3.59
C ASP A 312 -3.27 -5.57 3.84
N LEU A 313 -4.08 -5.08 2.92
CA LEU A 313 -5.54 -5.05 3.01
C LEU A 313 -6.25 -6.06 2.12
N LEU A 314 -5.55 -7.03 1.54
CA LEU A 314 -6.16 -8.10 0.75
C LEU A 314 -7.42 -8.64 1.40
N SER A 315 -8.52 -8.64 0.68
CA SER A 315 -9.85 -9.02 1.18
C SER A 315 -10.67 -9.70 0.10
N THR A 316 -11.59 -10.56 0.50
CA THR A 316 -12.68 -10.97 -0.38
C THR A 316 -13.70 -9.84 -0.43
N ALA A 317 -13.86 -9.20 -1.58
CA ALA A 317 -14.71 -8.03 -1.77
C ALA A 317 -15.31 -7.99 -3.19
N ASP A 318 -16.16 -6.99 -3.44
CA ASP A 318 -16.61 -6.64 -4.79
C ASP A 318 -15.43 -6.14 -5.63
N PRO A 319 -15.11 -6.76 -6.77
CA PRO A 319 -14.01 -6.32 -7.64
C PRO A 319 -14.15 -4.87 -8.14
N CYS A 320 -15.38 -4.36 -8.24
CA CYS A 320 -15.64 -2.98 -8.64
C CYS A 320 -15.07 -1.96 -7.64
N LEU A 321 -14.82 -2.38 -6.39
CA LEU A 321 -14.18 -1.55 -5.37
C LEU A 321 -12.78 -1.11 -5.80
N ASP A 322 -11.94 -2.02 -6.29
CA ASP A 322 -10.57 -1.69 -6.68
C ASP A 322 -10.54 -0.72 -7.88
N ILE A 323 -11.38 -0.98 -8.88
CA ILE A 323 -11.48 -0.10 -10.06
C ILE A 323 -12.03 1.27 -9.67
N GLY A 324 -13.13 1.29 -8.93
CA GLY A 324 -13.75 2.55 -8.46
C GLY A 324 -12.80 3.35 -7.56
N ASN A 325 -12.08 2.67 -6.66
CA ASN A 325 -11.08 3.31 -5.82
C ASN A 325 -9.98 3.96 -6.67
N PHE A 326 -9.50 3.25 -7.70
CA PHE A 326 -8.48 3.79 -8.59
C PHE A 326 -8.97 5.03 -9.34
N LEU A 327 -10.16 4.98 -9.93
CA LEU A 327 -10.77 6.10 -10.64
C LEU A 327 -10.99 7.31 -9.71
N GLY A 328 -11.57 7.10 -8.53
CA GLY A 328 -11.79 8.19 -7.57
C GLY A 328 -10.48 8.85 -7.11
N HIS A 329 -9.40 8.08 -6.97
CA HIS A 329 -8.07 8.63 -6.70
C HIS A 329 -7.47 9.36 -7.91
N MET A 330 -7.74 8.92 -9.16
CA MET A 330 -7.30 9.65 -10.36
C MET A 330 -8.00 11.01 -10.45
N THR A 331 -9.30 11.06 -10.24
CA THR A 331 -10.08 12.31 -10.22
C THR A 331 -9.57 13.28 -9.15
N GLU A 332 -9.30 12.80 -7.92
CA GLU A 332 -8.69 13.61 -6.85
C GLU A 332 -7.28 14.11 -7.26
N LEU A 333 -6.46 13.22 -7.79
CA LEU A 333 -5.12 13.54 -8.29
C LEU A 333 -5.17 14.63 -9.36
N SER A 334 -6.09 14.50 -10.31
CA SER A 334 -6.35 15.48 -11.38
C SER A 334 -6.69 16.84 -10.79
N LEU A 335 -7.64 16.88 -9.88
CA LEU A 335 -8.06 18.10 -9.21
C LEU A 335 -6.90 18.73 -8.41
N ARG A 336 -6.16 17.90 -7.67
CA ARG A 336 -5.05 18.35 -6.81
C ARG A 336 -3.85 18.87 -7.59
N GLN A 337 -3.43 18.16 -8.65
CA GLN A 337 -2.21 18.53 -9.40
C GLN A 337 -2.47 19.55 -10.50
N TYR A 338 -3.62 19.44 -11.18
CA TYR A 338 -3.91 20.25 -12.38
C TYR A 338 -5.01 21.30 -12.17
N ARG A 339 -5.61 21.39 -10.97
CA ARG A 339 -6.77 22.24 -10.68
C ARG A 339 -7.97 21.97 -11.59
N ASN A 340 -8.00 20.78 -12.19
CA ASN A 340 -9.03 20.32 -13.12
C ASN A 340 -9.33 18.85 -12.84
N ALA A 341 -10.54 18.54 -12.40
CA ALA A 341 -10.95 17.16 -12.09
C ALA A 341 -10.92 16.24 -13.31
N SER A 342 -11.02 16.80 -14.51
CA SER A 342 -11.07 16.08 -15.79
C SER A 342 -9.69 15.96 -16.49
N ALA A 343 -8.60 16.34 -15.84
CA ALA A 343 -7.29 16.34 -16.50
C ALA A 343 -6.80 14.93 -16.92
N LEU A 344 -7.33 13.87 -16.30
CA LEU A 344 -7.03 12.46 -16.61
C LEU A 344 -8.23 11.68 -17.11
N ASP A 345 -9.30 12.33 -17.62
CA ASP A 345 -10.53 11.68 -18.10
C ASP A 345 -10.27 10.61 -19.17
N GLU A 346 -9.31 10.83 -20.05
CA GLU A 346 -8.95 9.89 -21.10
C GLU A 346 -8.36 8.60 -20.51
N GLN A 347 -7.49 8.74 -19.53
CA GLN A 347 -6.87 7.62 -18.81
C GLN A 347 -7.90 6.89 -17.93
N GLU A 348 -8.79 7.63 -17.26
CA GLU A 348 -9.88 7.06 -16.47
C GLU A 348 -10.81 6.22 -17.35
N ARG A 349 -11.22 6.76 -18.50
CA ARG A 349 -12.03 6.02 -19.48
C ARG A 349 -11.31 4.79 -20.02
N ALA A 350 -10.02 4.90 -20.34
CA ALA A 350 -9.24 3.79 -20.85
C ALA A 350 -9.12 2.64 -19.84
N LEU A 351 -8.95 2.97 -18.55
CA LEU A 351 -8.91 1.99 -17.47
C LEU A 351 -10.28 1.31 -17.28
N GLU A 352 -11.35 2.10 -17.14
CA GLU A 352 -12.72 1.60 -16.99
C GLU A 352 -13.11 0.71 -18.15
N GLU A 353 -12.92 1.18 -19.39
CA GLU A 353 -13.30 0.47 -20.61
C GLU A 353 -12.54 -0.85 -20.77
N CYS A 354 -11.20 -0.83 -20.57
CA CYS A 354 -10.38 -2.04 -20.65
C CYS A 354 -10.84 -3.11 -19.64
N TYR A 355 -11.23 -2.72 -18.45
CA TYR A 355 -11.74 -3.63 -17.44
C TYR A 355 -13.14 -4.15 -17.82
N VAL A 356 -14.06 -3.25 -18.18
CA VAL A 356 -15.45 -3.58 -18.51
C VAL A 356 -15.54 -4.50 -19.73
N GLN A 357 -14.72 -4.31 -20.76
CA GLN A 357 -14.63 -5.20 -21.91
C GLN A 357 -14.33 -6.65 -21.53
N GLN A 358 -13.64 -6.88 -20.43
CA GLN A 358 -13.24 -8.22 -19.96
C GLN A 358 -14.26 -8.89 -19.03
N VAL A 359 -15.10 -8.09 -18.33
CA VAL A 359 -16.01 -8.59 -17.29
C VAL A 359 -17.49 -8.34 -17.63
N GLY A 360 -17.78 -7.47 -18.61
CA GLY A 360 -19.12 -7.13 -19.08
C GLY A 360 -19.64 -5.78 -18.56
N GLU A 361 -20.56 -5.16 -19.32
CA GLU A 361 -21.12 -3.83 -19.04
C GLU A 361 -21.90 -3.72 -17.71
N ALA A 362 -22.42 -4.81 -17.21
CA ALA A 362 -23.23 -4.84 -15.98
C ALA A 362 -22.48 -4.33 -14.74
N VAL A 363 -21.15 -4.32 -14.75
CA VAL A 363 -20.34 -3.86 -13.60
C VAL A 363 -20.11 -2.34 -13.58
N ARG A 364 -20.32 -1.66 -14.70
CA ARG A 364 -20.03 -0.21 -14.85
C ARG A 364 -20.73 0.67 -13.80
N PRO A 365 -22.01 0.46 -13.48
CA PRO A 365 -22.67 1.23 -12.42
C PRO A 365 -22.01 1.06 -11.06
N SER A 366 -21.60 -0.17 -10.71
CA SER A 366 -20.89 -0.45 -9.44
C SER A 366 -19.51 0.21 -9.40
N ILE A 367 -18.73 0.15 -10.48
CA ILE A 367 -17.44 0.84 -10.60
C ILE A 367 -17.60 2.34 -10.32
N ARG A 368 -18.56 2.99 -11.00
CA ARG A 368 -18.81 4.44 -10.84
C ARG A 368 -19.33 4.81 -9.45
N ALA A 369 -20.12 3.93 -8.85
CA ALA A 369 -20.54 4.11 -7.47
C ALA A 369 -19.35 4.08 -6.49
N TYR A 370 -18.47 3.10 -6.59
CA TYR A 370 -17.27 3.05 -5.75
C TYR A 370 -16.32 4.22 -6.03
N ALA A 371 -16.22 4.70 -7.26
CA ALA A 371 -15.44 5.90 -7.58
C ALA A 371 -15.99 7.14 -6.85
N LEU A 372 -17.31 7.31 -6.84
CA LEU A 372 -17.95 8.40 -6.12
C LEU A 372 -17.79 8.26 -4.59
N LEU A 373 -17.97 7.05 -4.02
CA LEU A 373 -17.72 6.80 -2.60
C LEU A 373 -16.28 7.14 -2.21
N THR A 374 -15.32 6.84 -3.10
CA THR A 374 -13.92 7.20 -2.90
C THR A 374 -13.70 8.72 -2.92
N LEU A 375 -14.31 9.44 -3.87
CA LEU A 375 -14.25 10.91 -3.89
C LEU A 375 -14.87 11.52 -2.63
N VAL A 376 -16.00 11.00 -2.16
CA VAL A 376 -16.61 11.45 -0.90
C VAL A 376 -15.67 11.19 0.29
N ARG A 377 -14.97 10.06 0.31
CA ARG A 377 -13.93 9.78 1.31
C ARG A 377 -12.79 10.81 1.27
N HIS A 378 -12.42 11.29 0.08
CA HIS A 378 -11.40 12.33 -0.07
C HIS A 378 -11.78 13.68 0.53
N ILE A 379 -13.07 13.98 0.74
CA ILE A 379 -13.49 15.15 1.52
C ILE A 379 -12.87 15.11 2.92
N ALA A 380 -12.95 13.96 3.58
CA ALA A 380 -12.36 13.81 4.92
C ALA A 380 -10.82 13.74 4.87
N LEU A 381 -10.24 13.12 3.85
CA LEU A 381 -8.79 13.06 3.70
C LEU A 381 -8.19 14.44 3.47
N SER A 382 -8.87 15.32 2.75
CA SER A 382 -8.38 16.68 2.51
C SER A 382 -8.29 17.53 3.78
N THR A 383 -9.09 17.26 4.80
CA THR A 383 -9.02 18.00 6.07
C THR A 383 -7.84 17.59 6.97
N GLN A 384 -7.23 16.42 6.71
CA GLN A 384 -6.14 15.88 7.53
C GLN A 384 -4.77 16.49 7.19
N PHE A 385 -4.63 17.05 5.99
CA PHE A 385 -3.37 17.60 5.49
C PHE A 385 -3.53 19.10 5.19
N GLU A 386 -2.64 19.90 5.72
CA GLU A 386 -2.72 21.35 5.58
C GLU A 386 -2.66 21.80 4.12
N ASP A 387 -1.77 21.21 3.34
CA ASP A 387 -1.58 21.46 1.90
C ASP A 387 -2.78 21.03 1.05
N ARG A 388 -3.70 20.22 1.58
CA ARG A 388 -4.89 19.68 0.89
C ARG A 388 -6.20 20.31 1.37
N ARG A 389 -6.22 21.12 2.42
CA ARG A 389 -7.45 21.72 2.98
C ARG A 389 -8.26 22.51 1.96
N TRP A 390 -7.58 23.13 1.00
CA TRP A 390 -8.24 23.86 -0.09
C TRP A 390 -9.09 22.95 -1.01
N LEU A 391 -8.82 21.62 -1.06
CA LEU A 391 -9.57 20.66 -1.85
C LEU A 391 -10.94 20.32 -1.24
N THR A 392 -11.16 20.54 0.04
CA THR A 392 -12.37 20.12 0.75
C THR A 392 -13.63 20.63 0.06
N GLU A 393 -13.69 21.93 -0.23
CA GLU A 393 -14.86 22.54 -0.87
C GLU A 393 -15.02 22.14 -2.34
N PRO A 394 -13.99 22.15 -3.20
CA PRO A 394 -14.07 21.59 -4.54
C PRO A 394 -14.53 20.12 -4.58
N LEU A 395 -14.06 19.28 -3.67
CA LEU A 395 -14.48 17.88 -3.59
C LEU A 395 -15.95 17.74 -3.19
N MET A 396 -16.42 18.51 -2.21
CA MET A 396 -17.85 18.54 -1.85
C MET A 396 -18.73 18.93 -3.05
N ASN A 397 -18.34 19.99 -3.76
CA ASN A 397 -19.07 20.46 -4.94
C ASN A 397 -19.12 19.40 -6.05
N LEU A 398 -17.98 18.76 -6.34
CA LEU A 398 -17.87 17.68 -7.33
C LEU A 398 -18.75 16.46 -6.96
N CYS A 399 -18.72 16.07 -5.69
CA CYS A 399 -19.57 14.97 -5.20
C CYS A 399 -21.07 15.31 -5.29
N GLU A 400 -21.47 16.53 -4.88
CA GLU A 400 -22.86 16.97 -5.00
C GLU A 400 -23.31 17.02 -6.46
N GLU A 401 -22.49 17.54 -7.38
CA GLU A 401 -22.79 17.56 -8.80
C GLU A 401 -23.01 16.14 -9.35
N SER A 402 -22.11 15.22 -9.01
CA SER A 402 -22.20 13.83 -9.43
C SER A 402 -23.47 13.15 -8.89
N LEU A 403 -23.82 13.40 -7.62
CA LEU A 403 -25.05 12.89 -7.00
C LEU A 403 -26.32 13.49 -7.60
N ARG A 404 -26.31 14.78 -8.02
CA ARG A 404 -27.42 15.41 -8.76
C ARG A 404 -27.62 14.78 -10.14
N LYS A 405 -26.54 14.52 -10.88
CA LYS A 405 -26.61 13.81 -12.19
C LYS A 405 -27.28 12.44 -12.04
N LEU A 406 -27.05 11.77 -10.90
CA LEU A 406 -27.69 10.50 -10.56
C LEU A 406 -29.10 10.64 -9.94
N LYS A 407 -29.61 11.86 -9.78
CA LYS A 407 -30.90 12.18 -9.14
C LYS A 407 -31.01 11.67 -7.69
N LEU A 408 -29.91 11.66 -6.97
CA LEU A 408 -29.83 11.21 -5.57
C LEU A 408 -29.86 12.36 -4.56
N ILE A 409 -29.70 13.61 -4.99
CA ILE A 409 -29.87 14.84 -4.20
C ILE A 409 -30.51 15.94 -5.01
#